data_73e74d82ce45d24eeb956782c92f5008
#
_entry.id   73e74d82ce45d24eeb956782c92f5008
#
_cell.length_a   1.000
_cell.length_b   1.000
_cell.length_c   1.000
_cell.angle_alpha   90.00
_cell.angle_beta   90.00
_cell.angle_gamma   90.00
#
_symmetry.space_group_name_H-M   'P 1'
#
loop_
_entity.id
_entity.type
_entity.pdbx_description
1 polymer ?
#
loop_
_entity_poly.entity_id
_entity_poly.type
_entity_poly.pdbx_seq_one_letter_code
_entity_poly.pdbx_strand_id
1 'polypeptide(L)'
;NTVVTAAVNNLSENAQQLIDYMSQSVLKEFQAFVQSGTQYKEDAAYIRRTMDQFHDRTERLKHSMSGIADSIGTITKAIDEGASGINGMADSTRSLAADMEDVTKQMGANQEVVARLEKETVAFDNL
;
A
#
# COMPACT_ATOMS: atom_id res chain seq x y z
N ASN A 1 -16.82 -70.59 59.42
CA ASN A 1 -17.56 -69.52 58.68
C ASN A 1 -16.90 -68.18 58.74
N THR A 2 -15.90 -67.92 59.55
CA THR A 2 -15.15 -66.67 59.63
C THR A 2 -14.38 -66.33 58.36
N VAL A 3 -13.84 -67.32 57.64
CA VAL A 3 -13.08 -67.12 56.38
C VAL A 3 -13.99 -66.66 55.26
N VAL A 4 -15.19 -67.19 55.13
CA VAL A 4 -16.17 -66.79 54.12
C VAL A 4 -16.67 -65.37 54.40
N THR A 5 -16.92 -65.02 55.64
CA THR A 5 -17.31 -63.64 56.01
C THR A 5 -16.22 -62.62 55.75
N ALA A 6 -14.96 -62.95 56.03
CA ALA A 6 -13.82 -62.14 55.71
C ALA A 6 -13.63 -61.91 54.19
N ALA A 7 -13.81 -62.98 53.42
CA ALA A 7 -13.72 -62.94 51.95
C ALA A 7 -14.84 -62.02 51.33
N VAL A 8 -16.05 -62.17 51.85
CA VAL A 8 -17.19 -61.28 51.42
C VAL A 8 -16.96 -59.85 51.77
N ASN A 9 -16.46 -59.55 52.98
CA ASN A 9 -16.13 -58.15 53.37
C ASN A 9 -15.02 -57.58 52.50
N ASN A 10 -13.94 -58.29 52.27
CA ASN A 10 -12.88 -57.86 51.36
C ASN A 10 -13.37 -57.62 49.93
N LEU A 11 -14.26 -58.44 49.41
CA LEU A 11 -14.87 -58.25 48.11
C LEU A 11 -15.75 -57.00 48.09
N SER A 12 -16.53 -56.74 49.16
CA SER A 12 -17.35 -55.54 49.30
C SER A 12 -16.51 -54.25 49.39
N GLU A 13 -15.41 -54.28 50.16
CA GLU A 13 -14.46 -53.15 50.23
C GLU A 13 -13.80 -52.87 48.90
N ASN A 14 -13.32 -53.89 48.19
CA ASN A 14 -12.74 -53.75 46.87
C ASN A 14 -13.75 -53.18 45.85
N ALA A 15 -14.98 -53.66 45.88
CA ALA A 15 -16.05 -53.13 45.02
C ALA A 15 -16.35 -51.66 45.34
N GLN A 16 -16.38 -51.27 46.61
CA GLN A 16 -16.57 -49.87 46.99
C GLN A 16 -15.42 -48.98 46.56
N GLN A 17 -14.17 -49.43 46.74
CA GLN A 17 -12.97 -48.71 46.24
C GLN A 17 -12.97 -48.53 44.72
N LEU A 18 -13.43 -49.52 43.98
CA LEU A 18 -13.57 -49.44 42.55
C LEU A 18 -14.61 -48.41 42.11
N ILE A 19 -15.77 -48.39 42.80
CA ILE A 19 -16.85 -47.40 42.57
C ILE A 19 -16.35 -46.00 42.88
N ASP A 20 -15.66 -45.77 43.99
CA ASP A 20 -15.08 -44.48 44.37
C ASP A 20 -14.04 -44.01 43.35
N TYR A 21 -13.18 -44.89 42.90
CA TYR A 21 -12.20 -44.58 41.84
C TYR A 21 -12.88 -44.18 40.53
N MET A 22 -13.87 -44.94 40.09
CA MET A 22 -14.65 -44.62 38.89
C MET A 22 -15.35 -43.25 39.00
N SER A 23 -15.98 -42.99 40.16
CA SER A 23 -16.73 -41.74 40.38
C SER A 23 -15.83 -40.51 40.51
N GLN A 24 -14.70 -40.63 41.21
CA GLN A 24 -13.84 -39.49 41.52
C GLN A 24 -12.74 -39.24 40.50
N SER A 25 -12.21 -40.28 39.86
CA SER A 25 -11.09 -40.13 38.92
C SER A 25 -11.52 -40.27 37.47
N VAL A 26 -12.16 -41.37 37.10
CA VAL A 26 -12.47 -41.65 35.68
C VAL A 26 -13.50 -40.68 35.13
N LEU A 27 -14.58 -40.38 35.89
CA LEU A 27 -15.58 -39.42 35.42
C LEU A 27 -15.01 -38.00 35.32
N LYS A 28 -14.14 -37.63 36.27
CA LYS A 28 -13.49 -36.32 36.25
C LYS A 28 -12.55 -36.19 35.03
N GLU A 29 -11.76 -37.19 34.74
CA GLU A 29 -10.88 -37.21 33.56
C GLU A 29 -11.70 -37.20 32.27
N PHE A 30 -12.81 -37.90 32.21
CA PHE A 30 -13.70 -37.90 31.05
C PHE A 30 -14.32 -36.50 30.83
N GLN A 31 -14.74 -35.81 31.90
CA GLN A 31 -15.23 -34.43 31.82
C GLN A 31 -14.15 -33.48 31.30
N ALA A 32 -12.92 -33.60 31.80
CA ALA A 32 -11.79 -32.79 31.30
C ALA A 32 -11.51 -33.06 29.81
N PHE A 33 -11.64 -34.31 29.37
CA PHE A 33 -11.50 -34.68 27.97
C PHE A 33 -12.59 -34.04 27.08
N VAL A 34 -13.84 -34.07 27.52
CA VAL A 34 -14.98 -33.40 26.83
C VAL A 34 -14.76 -31.89 26.75
N GLN A 35 -14.28 -31.29 27.85
CA GLN A 35 -13.96 -29.85 27.88
C GLN A 35 -12.86 -29.49 26.90
N SER A 36 -11.79 -30.30 26.83
CA SER A 36 -10.74 -30.14 25.82
C SER A 36 -11.28 -30.23 24.38
N GLY A 37 -12.18 -31.17 24.12
CA GLY A 37 -12.83 -31.27 22.80
C GLY A 37 -13.65 -30.01 22.44
N THR A 38 -14.32 -29.42 23.41
CA THR A 38 -15.04 -28.16 23.21
C THR A 38 -14.07 -27.02 22.90
N GLN A 39 -12.96 -26.91 23.64
CA GLN A 39 -11.92 -25.94 23.41
C GLN A 39 -11.32 -26.06 21.99
N TYR A 40 -11.01 -27.27 21.56
CA TYR A 40 -10.54 -27.50 20.17
C TYR A 40 -11.51 -27.01 19.11
N LYS A 41 -12.81 -27.22 19.34
CA LYS A 41 -13.85 -26.73 18.41
C LYS A 41 -13.88 -25.21 18.34
N GLU A 42 -13.74 -24.53 19.49
CA GLU A 42 -13.70 -23.07 19.58
C GLU A 42 -12.44 -22.50 18.92
N ASP A 43 -11.29 -23.11 19.18
CA ASP A 43 -10.01 -22.74 18.57
C ASP A 43 -10.05 -22.91 17.04
N ALA A 44 -10.62 -24.00 16.54
CA ALA A 44 -10.80 -24.21 15.11
C ALA A 44 -11.70 -23.15 14.46
N ALA A 45 -12.78 -22.75 15.17
CA ALA A 45 -13.66 -21.67 14.70
C ALA A 45 -12.96 -20.30 14.72
N TYR A 46 -12.11 -20.04 15.73
CA TYR A 46 -11.29 -18.86 15.79
C TYR A 46 -10.28 -18.79 14.64
N ILE A 47 -9.55 -19.88 14.40
CA ILE A 47 -8.59 -19.98 13.29
C ILE A 47 -9.30 -19.71 11.95
N ARG A 48 -10.47 -20.31 11.72
CA ARG A 48 -11.24 -20.06 10.50
C ARG A 48 -11.55 -18.59 10.31
N ARG A 49 -12.10 -17.90 11.32
CA ARG A 49 -12.40 -16.46 11.27
C ARG A 49 -11.15 -15.62 11.00
N THR A 50 -10.03 -15.99 11.60
CA THR A 50 -8.75 -15.31 11.39
C THR A 50 -8.27 -15.46 9.95
N MET A 51 -8.40 -16.67 9.38
CA MET A 51 -8.05 -16.92 7.98
C MET A 51 -8.94 -16.18 6.99
N ASP A 52 -10.24 -16.09 7.27
CA ASP A 52 -11.17 -15.28 6.46
C ASP A 52 -10.78 -13.79 6.48
N GLN A 53 -10.47 -13.24 7.66
CA GLN A 53 -9.99 -11.87 7.79
C GLN A 53 -8.65 -11.64 7.08
N PHE A 54 -7.76 -12.63 7.12
CA PHE A 54 -6.48 -12.55 6.41
C PHE A 54 -6.68 -12.54 4.90
N HIS A 55 -7.59 -13.37 4.40
CA HIS A 55 -7.96 -13.40 2.99
C HIS A 55 -8.50 -12.03 2.53
N ASP A 56 -9.46 -11.46 3.24
CA ASP A 56 -10.02 -10.14 2.93
C ASP A 56 -8.95 -9.03 2.90
N ARG A 57 -8.04 -9.05 3.87
CA ARG A 57 -6.94 -8.08 3.92
C ARG A 57 -5.99 -8.24 2.74
N THR A 58 -5.72 -9.47 2.32
CA THR A 58 -4.86 -9.78 1.18
C THR A 58 -5.49 -9.29 -0.12
N GLU A 59 -6.79 -9.49 -0.32
CA GLU A 59 -7.49 -8.96 -1.50
C GLU A 59 -7.51 -7.42 -1.53
N ARG A 60 -7.72 -6.79 -0.39
CA ARG A 60 -7.63 -5.32 -0.30
C ARG A 60 -6.23 -4.79 -0.59
N LEU A 61 -5.19 -5.49 -0.12
CA LEU A 61 -3.80 -5.14 -0.42
C LEU A 61 -3.52 -5.27 -1.93
N LYS A 62 -3.94 -6.35 -2.54
CA LYS A 62 -3.83 -6.57 -3.99
C LYS A 62 -4.51 -5.46 -4.80
N HIS A 63 -5.72 -5.05 -4.41
CA HIS A 63 -6.42 -3.93 -5.04
C HIS A 63 -5.66 -2.61 -4.88
N SER A 64 -5.13 -2.33 -3.68
CA SER A 64 -4.33 -1.13 -3.43
C SER A 64 -3.04 -1.11 -4.26
N MET A 65 -2.37 -2.25 -4.40
CA MET A 65 -1.18 -2.37 -5.24
C MET A 65 -1.49 -2.13 -6.72
N SER A 66 -2.63 -2.62 -7.22
CA SER A 66 -3.09 -2.31 -8.58
C SER A 66 -3.30 -0.80 -8.78
N GLY A 67 -3.96 -0.13 -7.82
CA GLY A 67 -4.16 1.33 -7.86
C GLY A 67 -2.84 2.12 -7.82
N ILE A 68 -1.85 1.64 -7.08
CA ILE A 68 -0.50 2.23 -7.07
C ILE A 68 0.16 2.07 -8.45
N ALA A 69 0.07 0.89 -9.07
CA ALA A 69 0.62 0.66 -10.41
C ALA A 69 0.00 1.58 -11.46
N ASP A 70 -1.32 1.77 -11.43
CA ASP A 70 -2.04 2.71 -12.31
C ASP A 70 -1.61 4.16 -12.08
N SER A 71 -1.41 4.54 -10.82
CA SER A 71 -0.91 5.87 -10.45
C SER A 71 0.51 6.12 -10.96
N ILE A 72 1.40 5.13 -10.86
CA ILE A 72 2.76 5.19 -11.42
C ILE A 72 2.69 5.36 -12.94
N GLY A 73 1.81 4.63 -13.64
CA GLY A 73 1.59 4.79 -15.07
C GLY A 73 1.17 6.21 -15.45
N THR A 74 0.25 6.81 -14.68
CA THR A 74 -0.19 8.19 -14.88
C THR A 74 0.94 9.20 -14.65
N ILE A 75 1.74 9.01 -13.59
CA ILE A 75 2.90 9.87 -13.29
C ILE A 75 3.94 9.79 -14.41
N THR A 76 4.24 8.59 -14.90
CA THR A 76 5.18 8.38 -16.01
C THR A 76 4.73 9.16 -17.24
N LYS A 77 3.45 9.06 -17.60
CA LYS A 77 2.89 9.82 -18.72
C LYS A 77 3.00 11.33 -18.54
N ALA A 78 2.71 11.85 -17.35
CA ALA A 78 2.86 13.26 -17.05
C ALA A 78 4.31 13.75 -17.14
N ILE A 79 5.28 12.91 -16.76
CA ILE A 79 6.72 13.18 -16.90
C ILE A 79 7.10 13.27 -18.40
N ASP A 80 6.62 12.35 -19.22
CA ASP A 80 6.90 12.34 -20.67
C ASP A 80 6.30 13.57 -21.36
N GLU A 81 5.07 13.94 -21.02
CA GLU A 81 4.41 15.17 -21.49
C GLU A 81 5.16 16.42 -21.02
N GLY A 82 5.61 16.45 -19.77
CA GLY A 82 6.44 17.52 -19.23
C GLY A 82 7.78 17.67 -19.95
N ALA A 83 8.47 16.57 -20.23
CA ALA A 83 9.73 16.57 -20.97
C ALA A 83 9.53 17.08 -22.41
N SER A 84 8.45 16.68 -23.07
CA SER A 84 8.07 17.19 -24.39
C SER A 84 7.80 18.71 -24.36
N GLY A 85 7.08 19.17 -23.33
CA GLY A 85 6.83 20.61 -23.12
C GLY A 85 8.11 21.43 -22.92
N ILE A 86 9.08 20.91 -22.14
CA ILE A 86 10.38 21.54 -21.93
C ILE A 86 11.17 21.66 -23.26
N ASN A 87 11.15 20.63 -24.09
CA ASN A 87 11.78 20.66 -25.41
C ASN A 87 11.14 21.73 -26.31
N GLY A 88 9.79 21.82 -26.32
CA GLY A 88 9.07 22.86 -27.05
C GLY A 88 9.39 24.29 -26.55
N MET A 89 9.55 24.47 -25.24
CA MET A 89 10.01 25.73 -24.66
C MET A 89 11.44 26.09 -25.10
N ALA A 90 12.35 25.13 -25.13
CA ALA A 90 13.72 25.35 -25.58
C ALA A 90 13.75 25.80 -27.05
N ASP A 91 12.93 25.21 -27.91
CA ASP A 91 12.82 25.61 -29.32
C ASP A 91 12.21 27.00 -29.48
N SER A 92 11.15 27.32 -28.72
CA SER A 92 10.56 28.66 -28.69
C SER A 92 11.56 29.72 -28.21
N THR A 93 12.38 29.39 -27.22
CA THR A 93 13.43 30.30 -26.71
C THR A 93 14.51 30.55 -27.77
N ARG A 94 14.91 29.54 -28.55
CA ARG A 94 15.86 29.72 -29.67
C ARG A 94 15.27 30.63 -30.76
N SER A 95 13.99 30.43 -31.13
CA SER A 95 13.30 31.29 -32.09
C SER A 95 13.25 32.74 -31.60
N LEU A 96 12.89 32.95 -30.33
CA LEU A 96 12.85 34.28 -29.74
C LEU A 96 14.24 34.96 -29.75
N ALA A 97 15.31 34.22 -29.48
CA ALA A 97 16.66 34.75 -29.56
C ALA A 97 17.03 35.18 -30.99
N ALA A 98 16.64 34.42 -32.03
CA ALA A 98 16.82 34.80 -33.42
C ALA A 98 16.02 36.05 -33.80
N ASP A 99 14.76 36.14 -33.39
CA ASP A 99 13.91 37.32 -33.63
C ASP A 99 14.50 38.60 -32.98
N MET A 100 15.07 38.45 -31.75
CA MET A 100 15.74 39.58 -31.07
C MET A 100 17.01 40.02 -31.78
N GLU A 101 17.76 39.10 -32.41
CA GLU A 101 18.90 39.46 -33.23
C GLU A 101 18.47 40.26 -34.46
N ASP A 102 17.38 39.85 -35.13
CA ASP A 102 16.85 40.57 -36.28
C ASP A 102 16.27 41.97 -35.90
N VAL A 103 15.58 42.07 -34.75
CA VAL A 103 15.17 43.38 -34.21
C VAL A 103 16.37 44.28 -33.96
N THR A 104 17.47 43.73 -33.42
CA THR A 104 18.69 44.52 -33.16
C THR A 104 19.32 45.01 -34.48
N LYS A 105 19.36 44.20 -35.53
CA LYS A 105 19.81 44.62 -36.86
C LYS A 105 18.94 45.73 -37.46
N GLN A 106 17.60 45.62 -37.35
CA GLN A 106 16.69 46.64 -37.85
C GLN A 106 16.84 47.96 -37.08
N MET A 107 17.03 47.89 -35.76
CA MET A 107 17.31 49.10 -34.97
C MET A 107 18.60 49.82 -35.41
N GLY A 108 19.65 49.07 -35.69
CA GLY A 108 20.90 49.59 -36.24
C GLY A 108 20.68 50.29 -37.59
N ALA A 109 19.95 49.64 -38.52
CA ALA A 109 19.60 50.26 -39.79
C ALA A 109 18.75 51.54 -39.65
N ASN A 110 17.79 51.54 -38.73
CA ASN A 110 16.98 52.74 -38.44
C ASN A 110 17.81 53.89 -37.85
N GLN A 111 18.78 53.62 -36.98
CA GLN A 111 19.70 54.61 -36.46
C GLN A 111 20.54 55.24 -37.58
N GLU A 112 21.01 54.46 -38.55
CA GLU A 112 21.74 54.97 -39.69
C GLU A 112 20.88 55.86 -40.57
N VAL A 113 19.61 55.49 -40.81
CA VAL A 113 18.65 56.34 -41.56
C VAL A 113 18.40 57.65 -40.82
N VAL A 114 18.18 57.63 -39.50
CA VAL A 114 18.00 58.86 -38.72
C VAL A 114 19.22 59.74 -38.77
N ALA A 115 20.43 59.22 -38.63
CA ALA A 115 21.66 59.99 -38.71
C ALA A 115 21.86 60.63 -40.09
N ARG A 116 21.45 59.98 -41.20
CA ARG A 116 21.45 60.56 -42.53
C ARG A 116 20.46 61.64 -42.68
N LEU A 117 19.25 61.49 -42.20
CA LEU A 117 18.21 62.53 -42.21
C LEU A 117 18.63 63.76 -41.41
N GLU A 118 19.22 63.60 -40.23
CA GLU A 118 19.76 64.78 -39.46
C GLU A 118 20.83 65.49 -40.26
N LYS A 119 21.74 64.82 -40.89
CA LYS A 119 22.78 65.46 -41.74
C LYS A 119 22.21 66.19 -42.90
N GLU A 120 21.22 65.63 -43.61
CA GLU A 120 20.54 66.30 -44.72
C GLU A 120 19.74 67.53 -44.25
N THR A 121 19.04 67.50 -43.12
CA THR A 121 18.30 68.56 -42.55
C THR A 121 19.21 69.75 -42.17
N VAL A 122 20.35 69.48 -41.52
CA VAL A 122 21.36 70.54 -41.22
C VAL A 122 21.93 71.17 -42.51
N ALA A 123 22.11 70.39 -43.60
CA ALA A 123 22.54 70.95 -44.88
C ALA A 123 21.47 71.87 -45.50
N PHE A 124 20.20 71.66 -45.31
CA PHE A 124 19.07 72.48 -45.75
C PHE A 124 18.93 73.78 -44.95
N ASP A 125 19.19 73.75 -43.63
CA ASP A 125 19.09 74.94 -42.77
C ASP A 125 20.22 75.96 -42.99
N ASN A 126 21.28 75.54 -43.71
CA ASN A 126 22.43 76.42 -44.03
C ASN A 126 22.40 76.97 -45.46
N LEU A 127 21.25 76.78 -46.16
CA LEU A 127 20.98 77.37 -47.50
C LEU A 127 20.07 78.59 -47.39
#